data_e92b671dd7738ca286e68e993d85ac5c
#
_entry.id   e92b671dd7738ca286e68e993d85ac5c
#
_cell.length_a   1.000
_cell.length_b   1.000
_cell.length_c   1.000
_cell.angle_alpha   90.00
_cell.angle_beta   90.00
_cell.angle_gamma   90.00
#
_symmetry.space_group_name_H-M   'P 1'
#
loop_
_entity.id
_entity.type
_entity.pdbx_description
1 polymer ?
#
loop_
_entity_poly.entity_id
_entity_poly.type
_entity_poly.pdbx_seq_one_letter_code
_entity_poly.pdbx_strand_id
1 'polypeptide(L)'
;MEKLYRYTRGETDLCYYVVTPETYDPKKKYPLIVSLHGAGTLGNDPKAILSNLSYLGYKKFAPDAILLYPHTRFEVWSSQIRCLKEVIDLVCETYPVDMLRVSITGASMGGFGVWEMLCSYPNFFSAACVVCGGGMAWRGGAVADLPIRIYHGDRDDVVLPERGVEMYEKLKSLAPGNKDLEFILCKDTAHDSWNQAFWEDNIYAWLISHKRRRFTVYAGGPEKGSGIYRYTLTDGKLKFEEKYPDEGLMYLKIKRGKLYALLNEPFGSREGGLVRYDIHEDHLTNRTPIYPTFGKASCHVEVDDEENAYTANYLTGSITKINLASGVTRCVYHDGDGPSKPRQDKEHTHQIAFTPDGKFITVCDLGTDTIHVYDKNLCEISAVKAVPGSGPRHLVFSEDGAYAYCVNELDNTVTVYAYADGVLTRLDSYAMLPFGYDGLTTAAAIRLCGNQLYVSTRGHDSITRFAVDGAKLTYLDNTPVHGKRPRDFAISPDGKSLICANEGGNITLFDRNEDGSLTYTGTEFEVPSALCVVFN
;
A
#
# COMPACT_ATOMS: atom_id res chain seq x y z
N MET A 1 17.42 -14.99 14.13
CA MET A 1 17.67 -16.09 13.13
C MET A 1 18.14 -15.45 11.82
N GLU A 2 19.07 -16.07 11.12
CA GLU A 2 19.62 -15.57 9.84
C GLU A 2 19.20 -16.53 8.74
N LYS A 3 18.61 -16.00 7.66
CA LYS A 3 18.23 -16.79 6.49
C LYS A 3 18.74 -16.11 5.22
N LEU A 4 19.41 -16.90 4.36
CA LEU A 4 19.85 -16.47 3.03
C LEU A 4 18.80 -16.82 2.00
N TYR A 5 18.47 -15.85 1.16
CA TYR A 5 17.54 -15.97 0.04
C TYR A 5 18.22 -15.57 -1.27
N ARG A 6 17.62 -15.95 -2.38
CA ARG A 6 18.01 -15.54 -3.71
C ARG A 6 16.78 -15.09 -4.48
N TYR A 7 16.84 -13.92 -5.05
CA TYR A 7 15.82 -13.37 -5.92
C TYR A 7 16.36 -13.31 -7.35
N THR A 8 15.63 -13.93 -8.29
CA THR A 8 15.96 -13.93 -9.71
C THR A 8 14.77 -13.46 -10.51
N ARG A 9 14.97 -12.44 -11.38
CA ARG A 9 13.97 -11.97 -12.31
C ARG A 9 14.65 -11.47 -13.60
N GLY A 10 14.37 -12.15 -14.73
CA GLY A 10 15.10 -11.88 -15.97
C GLY A 10 16.59 -12.11 -15.80
N GLU A 11 17.41 -11.10 -16.12
CA GLU A 11 18.87 -11.13 -15.94
C GLU A 11 19.31 -10.75 -14.52
N THR A 12 18.40 -10.29 -13.67
CA THR A 12 18.72 -9.82 -12.32
C THR A 12 18.78 -10.98 -11.34
N ASP A 13 19.86 -11.05 -10.58
CA ASP A 13 20.14 -12.07 -9.57
C ASP A 13 20.71 -11.40 -8.31
N LEU A 14 19.91 -11.33 -7.25
CA LEU A 14 20.26 -10.69 -5.99
C LEU A 14 20.15 -11.69 -4.84
N CYS A 15 21.26 -11.96 -4.14
CA CYS A 15 21.22 -12.67 -2.87
C CYS A 15 20.93 -11.69 -1.73
N TYR A 16 20.24 -12.13 -0.69
CA TYR A 16 20.01 -11.29 0.49
C TYR A 16 19.81 -12.12 1.75
N TYR A 17 20.29 -11.57 2.86
CA TYR A 17 19.98 -12.10 4.19
C TYR A 17 18.78 -11.37 4.78
N VAL A 18 17.91 -12.13 5.45
CA VAL A 18 16.92 -11.59 6.39
C VAL A 18 17.31 -12.07 7.78
N VAL A 19 17.54 -11.12 8.68
CA VAL A 19 17.93 -11.37 10.06
C VAL A 19 16.80 -10.90 10.96
N THR A 20 16.20 -11.83 11.72
CA THR A 20 15.14 -11.50 12.68
C THR A 20 15.73 -11.31 14.08
N PRO A 21 15.08 -10.51 14.96
CA PRO A 21 15.45 -10.38 16.36
C PRO A 21 15.51 -11.75 17.06
N GLU A 22 16.21 -11.83 18.19
CA GLU A 22 16.27 -13.06 19.00
C GLU A 22 14.90 -13.43 19.58
N THR A 23 14.11 -12.41 19.93
CA THR A 23 12.75 -12.54 20.48
C THR A 23 11.68 -12.47 19.40
N TYR A 24 11.98 -12.94 18.17
CA TYR A 24 11.07 -12.86 17.04
C TYR A 24 9.76 -13.62 17.28
N ASP A 25 8.64 -12.89 17.17
CA ASP A 25 7.28 -13.41 17.19
C ASP A 25 6.57 -13.05 15.87
N PRO A 26 6.12 -14.01 15.06
CA PRO A 26 5.45 -13.73 13.77
C PRO A 26 4.12 -12.95 13.91
N LYS A 27 3.58 -12.84 15.13
CA LYS A 27 2.36 -12.05 15.41
C LYS A 27 2.64 -10.58 15.74
N LYS A 28 3.90 -10.21 15.98
CA LYS A 28 4.33 -8.85 16.31
C LYS A 28 4.90 -8.18 15.07
N LYS A 29 4.54 -6.93 14.79
CA LYS A 29 5.16 -6.13 13.72
C LYS A 29 6.49 -5.52 14.16
N TYR A 30 7.48 -5.55 13.28
CA TYR A 30 8.85 -5.09 13.52
C TYR A 30 9.26 -4.00 12.54
N PRO A 31 10.04 -2.99 12.97
CA PRO A 31 10.75 -2.12 12.03
C PRO A 31 11.62 -2.95 11.07
N LEU A 32 11.80 -2.46 9.84
CA LEU A 32 12.73 -3.03 8.88
C LEU A 32 13.90 -2.06 8.68
N ILE A 33 15.12 -2.58 8.78
CA ILE A 33 16.34 -1.86 8.42
C ILE A 33 16.90 -2.51 7.15
N VAL A 34 17.02 -1.73 6.07
CA VAL A 34 17.71 -2.15 4.84
C VAL A 34 19.14 -1.64 4.90
N SER A 35 20.14 -2.53 4.81
CA SER A 35 21.56 -2.14 4.87
C SER A 35 22.28 -2.49 3.57
N LEU A 36 22.89 -1.50 2.92
CA LEU A 36 23.59 -1.65 1.65
C LEU A 36 25.11 -1.66 1.88
N HIS A 37 25.77 -2.71 1.41
CA HIS A 37 27.22 -2.85 1.57
C HIS A 37 28.05 -1.97 0.62
N GLY A 38 29.29 -1.68 0.99
CA GLY A 38 30.29 -1.00 0.16
C GLY A 38 30.96 -1.93 -0.88
N ALA A 39 31.78 -1.35 -1.74
CA ALA A 39 32.45 -2.07 -2.82
C ALA A 39 33.43 -3.17 -2.34
N GLY A 40 33.95 -3.05 -1.12
CA GLY A 40 34.88 -4.02 -0.55
C GLY A 40 34.33 -5.44 -0.32
N THR A 41 33.01 -5.62 -0.44
CA THR A 41 32.31 -6.92 -0.27
C THR A 41 31.62 -7.40 -1.54
N LEU A 42 31.92 -6.80 -2.69
CA LEU A 42 31.55 -7.36 -3.99
C LEU A 42 32.18 -8.76 -4.18
N GLY A 43 31.53 -9.63 -4.92
CA GLY A 43 32.03 -10.96 -5.23
C GLY A 43 30.99 -12.06 -5.21
N ASN A 44 31.43 -13.31 -5.33
CA ASN A 44 30.54 -14.47 -5.45
C ASN A 44 30.07 -15.04 -4.11
N ASP A 45 30.68 -14.64 -2.99
CA ASP A 45 30.30 -15.14 -1.67
C ASP A 45 29.42 -14.14 -0.93
N PRO A 46 28.10 -14.37 -0.85
CA PRO A 46 27.21 -13.48 -0.12
C PRO A 46 27.47 -13.45 1.40
N LYS A 47 28.24 -14.40 1.96
CA LYS A 47 28.62 -14.37 3.38
C LYS A 47 29.60 -13.26 3.71
N ALA A 48 30.29 -12.70 2.72
CA ALA A 48 31.26 -11.62 2.93
C ALA A 48 30.63 -10.41 3.66
N ILE A 49 29.34 -10.12 3.41
CA ILE A 49 28.65 -8.99 4.07
C ILE A 49 28.47 -9.19 5.59
N LEU A 50 28.50 -10.42 6.09
CA LEU A 50 28.34 -10.72 7.53
C LEU A 50 29.57 -10.33 8.37
N SER A 51 30.70 -9.99 7.72
CA SER A 51 31.89 -9.43 8.38
C SER A 51 31.90 -7.90 8.43
N ASN A 52 30.96 -7.22 7.76
CA ASN A 52 30.89 -5.76 7.75
C ASN A 52 30.44 -5.19 9.09
N LEU A 53 30.95 -4.02 9.44
CA LEU A 53 30.56 -3.34 10.68
C LEU A 53 29.08 -2.98 10.75
N SER A 54 28.42 -2.76 9.61
CA SER A 54 26.97 -2.58 9.58
C SER A 54 26.22 -3.82 10.08
N TYR A 55 26.67 -5.03 9.74
CA TYR A 55 26.08 -6.25 10.29
C TYR A 55 26.50 -6.51 11.74
N LEU A 56 27.81 -6.37 12.04
CA LEU A 56 28.35 -6.58 13.38
C LEU A 56 27.77 -5.59 14.41
N GLY A 57 27.56 -4.33 14.02
CA GLY A 57 26.90 -3.32 14.82
C GLY A 57 25.42 -3.68 15.07
N TYR A 58 24.71 -4.12 14.04
CA TYR A 58 23.34 -4.62 14.23
C TYR A 58 23.31 -5.77 15.26
N LYS A 59 24.23 -6.72 15.19
CA LYS A 59 24.35 -7.82 16.17
C LYS A 59 24.72 -7.31 17.56
N LYS A 60 25.64 -6.34 17.65
CA LYS A 60 26.10 -5.74 18.94
C LYS A 60 24.95 -5.05 19.66
N PHE A 61 24.18 -4.23 18.96
CA PHE A 61 23.11 -3.43 19.55
C PHE A 61 21.77 -4.17 19.62
N ALA A 62 21.66 -5.31 18.91
CA ALA A 62 20.51 -6.20 18.89
C ALA A 62 19.16 -5.44 18.87
N PRO A 63 18.91 -4.53 17.91
CA PRO A 63 17.67 -3.78 17.86
C PRO A 63 16.48 -4.72 17.67
N ASP A 64 15.33 -4.37 18.25
CA ASP A 64 14.07 -5.09 18.05
C ASP A 64 13.50 -4.75 16.64
N ALA A 65 14.22 -5.14 15.61
CA ALA A 65 13.98 -4.85 14.21
C ALA A 65 14.44 -6.01 13.31
N ILE A 66 13.83 -6.14 12.14
CA ILE A 66 14.30 -7.04 11.09
C ILE A 66 15.38 -6.32 10.27
N LEU A 67 16.49 -7.01 9.95
CA LEU A 67 17.51 -6.52 9.03
C LEU A 67 17.34 -7.24 7.69
N LEU A 68 17.21 -6.47 6.62
CA LEU A 68 17.40 -6.92 5.24
C LEU A 68 18.79 -6.50 4.77
N TYR A 69 19.63 -7.48 4.42
CA TYR A 69 21.00 -7.24 3.99
C TYR A 69 21.24 -7.87 2.61
N PRO A 70 20.97 -7.14 1.52
CA PRO A 70 21.19 -7.61 0.16
C PRO A 70 22.67 -7.60 -0.18
N HIS A 71 23.07 -8.47 -1.12
CA HIS A 71 24.42 -8.62 -1.63
C HIS A 71 24.42 -8.60 -3.15
N THR A 72 25.19 -7.68 -3.74
CA THR A 72 25.45 -7.62 -5.19
C THR A 72 26.83 -8.16 -5.50
N ARG A 73 26.95 -8.91 -6.63
CA ARG A 73 28.18 -9.59 -6.99
C ARG A 73 29.21 -8.65 -7.63
N PHE A 74 28.81 -7.91 -8.64
CA PHE A 74 29.69 -7.11 -9.49
C PHE A 74 29.12 -5.75 -9.85
N GLU A 75 27.85 -5.52 -9.56
CA GLU A 75 27.15 -4.32 -9.96
C GLU A 75 27.09 -3.29 -8.84
N VAL A 76 27.02 -2.02 -9.22
CA VAL A 76 26.76 -0.93 -8.28
C VAL A 76 25.28 -0.87 -7.95
N TRP A 77 24.92 -0.38 -6.76
CA TRP A 77 23.53 -0.30 -6.32
C TRP A 77 22.64 0.52 -7.24
N SER A 78 23.16 1.57 -7.87
CA SER A 78 22.40 2.42 -8.79
C SER A 78 21.83 1.67 -10.01
N SER A 79 22.48 0.60 -10.46
CA SER A 79 21.95 -0.25 -11.55
C SER A 79 20.90 -1.25 -11.08
N GLN A 80 20.72 -1.44 -9.76
CA GLN A 80 19.87 -2.47 -9.19
C GLN A 80 18.68 -1.93 -8.37
N ILE A 81 18.41 -0.65 -8.43
CA ILE A 81 17.40 0.05 -7.59
C ILE A 81 16.02 -0.61 -7.69
N ARG A 82 15.60 -0.97 -8.88
CA ARG A 82 14.31 -1.63 -9.11
C ARG A 82 14.24 -3.01 -8.47
N CYS A 83 15.27 -3.84 -8.71
CA CYS A 83 15.35 -5.17 -8.13
C CYS A 83 15.43 -5.10 -6.59
N LEU A 84 16.20 -4.17 -6.06
CA LEU A 84 16.28 -3.94 -4.63
C LEU A 84 14.92 -3.58 -4.03
N LYS A 85 14.14 -2.72 -4.70
CA LYS A 85 12.77 -2.39 -4.26
C LYS A 85 11.86 -3.61 -4.28
N GLU A 86 11.92 -4.43 -5.32
CA GLU A 86 11.14 -5.67 -5.42
C GLU A 86 11.48 -6.66 -4.29
N VAL A 87 12.77 -6.76 -3.92
CA VAL A 87 13.21 -7.57 -2.77
C VAL A 87 12.72 -6.99 -1.44
N ILE A 88 12.78 -5.67 -1.26
CA ILE A 88 12.25 -5.01 -0.05
C ILE A 88 10.74 -5.28 0.08
N ASP A 89 9.97 -5.13 -1.01
CA ASP A 89 8.53 -5.39 -1.00
C ASP A 89 8.22 -6.85 -0.67
N LEU A 90 8.96 -7.79 -1.25
CA LEU A 90 8.83 -9.21 -0.93
C LEU A 90 9.09 -9.52 0.55
N VAL A 91 10.09 -8.89 1.14
CA VAL A 91 10.38 -9.04 2.59
C VAL A 91 9.27 -8.43 3.42
N CYS A 92 8.76 -7.25 3.05
CA CYS A 92 7.64 -6.60 3.74
C CYS A 92 6.34 -7.43 3.69
N GLU A 93 6.12 -8.21 2.64
CA GLU A 93 4.97 -9.11 2.51
C GLU A 93 5.17 -10.44 3.23
N THR A 94 6.41 -10.95 3.28
CA THR A 94 6.73 -12.27 3.86
C THR A 94 6.90 -12.23 5.37
N TYR A 95 7.38 -11.12 5.90
CA TYR A 95 7.67 -10.93 7.33
C TYR A 95 6.73 -9.87 7.92
N PRO A 96 6.43 -9.92 9.22
CA PRO A 96 5.56 -8.96 9.89
C PRO A 96 6.25 -7.60 10.06
N VAL A 97 6.48 -6.90 8.95
CA VAL A 97 7.11 -5.58 8.94
C VAL A 97 6.09 -4.50 9.32
N ASP A 98 6.52 -3.57 10.19
CA ASP A 98 5.82 -2.30 10.39
C ASP A 98 6.14 -1.36 9.21
N MET A 99 5.22 -1.25 8.26
CA MET A 99 5.37 -0.44 7.05
C MET A 99 5.58 1.06 7.30
N LEU A 100 5.33 1.53 8.51
CA LEU A 100 5.65 2.90 8.91
C LEU A 100 7.10 3.06 9.35
N ARG A 101 7.82 1.99 9.64
CA ARG A 101 9.19 1.99 10.15
C ARG A 101 10.12 1.17 9.26
N VAL A 102 10.17 1.53 7.99
CA VAL A 102 11.13 0.98 7.02
C VAL A 102 12.23 2.01 6.83
N SER A 103 13.43 1.71 7.27
CA SER A 103 14.60 2.60 7.20
C SER A 103 15.71 2.00 6.34
N ILE A 104 16.61 2.85 5.85
CA ILE A 104 17.71 2.42 4.98
C ILE A 104 19.03 3.03 5.42
N THR A 105 20.11 2.25 5.32
CA THR A 105 21.48 2.70 5.57
C THR A 105 22.46 2.06 4.61
N GLY A 106 23.63 2.65 4.46
CA GLY A 106 24.70 2.09 3.64
C GLY A 106 25.95 2.93 3.67
N ALA A 107 27.10 2.28 3.44
CA ALA A 107 28.42 2.91 3.45
C ALA A 107 29.07 2.88 2.08
N SER A 108 29.80 3.96 1.71
CA SER A 108 30.55 4.09 0.46
C SER A 108 29.64 3.84 -0.76
N MET A 109 29.90 2.84 -1.58
CA MET A 109 28.99 2.40 -2.66
C MET A 109 27.54 2.19 -2.15
N GLY A 110 27.37 1.65 -0.93
CA GLY A 110 26.05 1.53 -0.28
C GLY A 110 25.42 2.89 0.05
N GLY A 111 26.21 3.88 0.42
CA GLY A 111 25.76 5.25 0.66
C GLY A 111 25.22 5.92 -0.61
N PHE A 112 25.88 5.72 -1.76
CA PHE A 112 25.32 6.13 -3.06
C PHE A 112 24.02 5.40 -3.38
N GLY A 113 23.95 4.10 -3.10
CA GLY A 113 22.73 3.31 -3.25
C GLY A 113 21.58 3.81 -2.38
N VAL A 114 21.86 4.25 -1.14
CA VAL A 114 20.84 4.87 -0.27
C VAL A 114 20.25 6.10 -0.93
N TRP A 115 21.09 7.05 -1.41
CA TRP A 115 20.58 8.25 -2.09
C TRP A 115 19.71 7.92 -3.30
N GLU A 116 20.13 6.94 -4.13
CA GLU A 116 19.34 6.50 -5.26
C GLU A 116 17.99 5.91 -4.85
N MET A 117 17.97 5.06 -3.81
CA MET A 117 16.71 4.51 -3.26
C MET A 117 15.80 5.59 -2.73
N LEU A 118 16.33 6.55 -1.97
CA LEU A 118 15.56 7.65 -1.41
C LEU A 118 14.92 8.51 -2.50
N CYS A 119 15.70 8.88 -3.53
CA CYS A 119 15.21 9.71 -4.64
C CYS A 119 14.23 8.94 -5.55
N SER A 120 14.42 7.63 -5.71
CA SER A 120 13.52 6.81 -6.55
C SER A 120 12.21 6.41 -5.84
N TYR A 121 12.22 6.39 -4.50
CA TYR A 121 11.06 6.02 -3.68
C TYR A 121 10.90 6.96 -2.46
N PRO A 122 10.65 8.26 -2.69
CA PRO A 122 10.79 9.31 -1.68
C PRO A 122 9.82 9.18 -0.50
N ASN A 123 8.67 8.54 -0.68
CA ASN A 123 7.66 8.36 0.36
C ASN A 123 7.64 6.95 0.97
N PHE A 124 8.68 6.15 0.70
CA PHE A 124 8.72 4.76 1.16
C PHE A 124 9.43 4.61 2.52
N PHE A 125 10.55 5.31 2.72
CA PHE A 125 11.36 5.15 3.93
C PHE A 125 10.93 6.11 5.05
N SER A 126 11.12 5.68 6.30
CA SER A 126 10.85 6.48 7.50
C SER A 126 12.06 7.30 7.96
N ALA A 127 13.27 6.82 7.68
CA ALA A 127 14.55 7.47 7.98
C ALA A 127 15.68 6.87 7.14
N ALA A 128 16.79 7.58 7.00
CA ALA A 128 17.98 7.09 6.35
C ALA A 128 19.27 7.51 7.05
N CYS A 129 20.30 6.64 6.97
CA CYS A 129 21.66 6.97 7.36
C CYS A 129 22.61 6.71 6.20
N VAL A 130 23.28 7.75 5.74
CA VAL A 130 24.26 7.68 4.66
C VAL A 130 25.66 7.81 5.25
N VAL A 131 26.54 6.87 4.97
CA VAL A 131 27.92 6.85 5.49
C VAL A 131 28.91 6.94 4.36
N CYS A 132 29.79 7.93 4.37
CA CYS A 132 30.83 8.22 3.36
C CYS A 132 30.34 8.01 1.91
N GLY A 133 29.14 8.48 1.60
CA GLY A 133 28.53 8.38 0.28
C GLY A 133 28.14 9.75 -0.27
N GLY A 134 27.88 9.82 -1.56
CA GLY A 134 27.41 11.02 -2.25
C GLY A 134 26.13 10.75 -3.04
N GLY A 135 25.43 11.82 -3.39
CA GLY A 135 24.19 11.76 -4.16
C GLY A 135 24.10 12.85 -5.21
N MET A 136 22.96 12.93 -5.90
CA MET A 136 22.64 13.96 -6.87
C MET A 136 21.80 15.07 -6.20
N ALA A 137 22.44 16.15 -5.77
CA ALA A 137 21.81 17.22 -4.99
C ALA A 137 20.59 17.84 -5.69
N TRP A 138 20.56 17.87 -7.02
CA TRP A 138 19.43 18.39 -7.80
C TRP A 138 18.15 17.54 -7.63
N ARG A 139 18.24 16.26 -7.24
CA ARG A 139 17.10 15.38 -6.91
C ARG A 139 16.65 15.49 -5.45
N GLY A 140 17.37 16.21 -4.60
CA GLY A 140 17.11 16.28 -3.15
C GLY A 140 15.73 16.81 -2.74
N GLY A 141 15.01 17.50 -3.65
CA GLY A 141 13.68 18.06 -3.34
C GLY A 141 12.65 17.03 -2.86
N ALA A 142 12.71 15.82 -3.38
CA ALA A 142 11.78 14.76 -3.04
C ALA A 142 11.95 14.23 -1.60
N VAL A 143 13.12 14.43 -0.97
CA VAL A 143 13.51 13.82 0.31
C VAL A 143 13.95 14.83 1.38
N ALA A 144 13.72 16.12 1.12
CA ALA A 144 14.19 17.19 2.01
C ALA A 144 13.57 17.13 3.42
N ASP A 145 12.33 16.64 3.54
CA ASP A 145 11.62 16.51 4.83
C ASP A 145 11.88 15.17 5.54
N LEU A 146 12.66 14.25 4.92
CA LEU A 146 12.94 12.96 5.52
C LEU A 146 13.98 13.11 6.66
N PRO A 147 13.85 12.36 7.78
CA PRO A 147 14.93 12.19 8.75
C PRO A 147 16.16 11.54 8.11
N ILE A 148 17.28 12.28 8.05
CA ILE A 148 18.51 11.79 7.42
C ILE A 148 19.72 12.17 8.29
N ARG A 149 20.55 11.16 8.61
CA ARG A 149 21.90 11.35 9.15
C ARG A 149 22.94 11.05 8.09
N ILE A 150 23.92 11.94 7.94
CA ILE A 150 25.03 11.82 7.00
C ILE A 150 26.32 11.80 7.79
N TYR A 151 27.09 10.71 7.73
CA TYR A 151 28.40 10.56 8.34
C TYR A 151 29.47 10.64 7.28
N HIS A 152 30.51 11.47 7.49
CA HIS A 152 31.65 11.56 6.57
C HIS A 152 32.94 11.82 7.33
N GLY A 153 34.04 11.16 6.92
CA GLY A 153 35.37 11.43 7.46
C GLY A 153 35.92 12.76 6.93
N ASP A 154 36.57 13.56 7.78
CA ASP A 154 37.15 14.84 7.38
C ASP A 154 38.43 14.70 6.54
N ARG A 155 39.01 13.48 6.50
CA ARG A 155 40.19 13.09 5.70
C ARG A 155 39.88 12.01 4.68
N ASP A 156 38.61 11.85 4.29
CA ASP A 156 38.22 10.87 3.30
C ASP A 156 38.77 11.26 1.90
N ASP A 157 39.69 10.47 1.40
CA ASP A 157 40.36 10.66 0.09
C ASP A 157 39.82 9.70 -1.01
N VAL A 158 38.85 8.83 -0.65
CA VAL A 158 38.17 7.90 -1.57
C VAL A 158 36.87 8.52 -2.08
N VAL A 159 36.00 8.99 -1.15
CA VAL A 159 34.81 9.78 -1.45
C VAL A 159 34.94 11.08 -0.68
N LEU A 160 35.23 12.16 -1.39
CA LEU A 160 35.51 13.45 -0.78
C LEU A 160 34.33 13.94 0.08
N PRO A 161 34.58 14.50 1.29
CA PRO A 161 33.55 14.97 2.22
C PRO A 161 32.57 15.98 1.61
N GLU A 162 33.01 16.73 0.60
CA GLU A 162 32.21 17.69 -0.14
C GLU A 162 30.96 17.05 -0.76
N ARG A 163 31.01 15.75 -1.09
CA ARG A 163 29.84 15.02 -1.62
C ARG A 163 28.72 14.87 -0.59
N GLY A 164 29.06 14.64 0.65
CA GLY A 164 28.10 14.63 1.76
C GLY A 164 27.60 16.03 2.10
N VAL A 165 28.51 17.01 2.14
CA VAL A 165 28.20 18.43 2.38
C VAL A 165 27.24 18.97 1.33
N GLU A 166 27.49 18.71 0.03
CA GLU A 166 26.63 19.18 -1.06
C GLU A 166 25.18 18.68 -0.90
N MET A 167 25.01 17.41 -0.54
CA MET A 167 23.68 16.85 -0.25
C MET A 167 23.03 17.50 0.97
N TYR A 168 23.76 17.62 2.08
CA TYR A 168 23.27 18.24 3.31
C TYR A 168 22.81 19.69 3.08
N GLU A 169 23.66 20.53 2.51
CA GLU A 169 23.37 21.94 2.25
C GLU A 169 22.16 22.10 1.33
N LYS A 170 22.07 21.25 0.30
CA LYS A 170 20.90 21.26 -0.58
C LYS A 170 19.61 20.94 0.17
N LEU A 171 19.59 19.87 0.94
CA LEU A 171 18.40 19.49 1.73
C LEU A 171 18.06 20.56 2.76
N LYS A 172 19.06 21.10 3.45
CA LYS A 172 18.89 22.18 4.43
C LYS A 172 18.28 23.44 3.81
N SER A 173 18.67 23.77 2.59
CA SER A 173 18.10 24.91 1.85
C SER A 173 16.63 24.71 1.46
N LEU A 174 16.24 23.48 1.17
CA LEU A 174 14.88 23.12 0.74
C LEU A 174 13.92 22.96 1.93
N ALA A 175 14.39 22.43 3.05
CA ALA A 175 13.63 22.21 4.28
C ALA A 175 14.38 22.70 5.52
N PRO A 176 14.54 24.03 5.71
CA PRO A 176 15.31 24.60 6.82
C PRO A 176 14.73 24.26 8.21
N GLY A 177 13.46 23.85 8.26
CA GLY A 177 12.77 23.40 9.47
C GLY A 177 12.96 21.91 9.80
N ASN A 178 13.59 21.12 8.96
CA ASN A 178 13.83 19.70 9.23
C ASN A 178 14.87 19.55 10.36
N LYS A 179 14.39 19.18 11.55
CA LYS A 179 15.22 19.02 12.76
C LYS A 179 15.92 17.67 12.80
N ASP A 180 15.50 16.73 11.98
CA ASP A 180 16.02 15.36 11.90
C ASP A 180 17.03 15.19 10.74
N LEU A 181 17.46 16.32 10.11
CA LEU A 181 18.55 16.35 9.13
C LEU A 181 19.85 16.74 9.81
N GLU A 182 20.80 15.82 9.88
CA GLU A 182 22.09 16.02 10.53
C GLU A 182 23.25 15.63 9.62
N PHE A 183 24.34 16.43 9.64
CA PHE A 183 25.63 16.10 9.02
C PHE A 183 26.70 15.96 10.11
N ILE A 184 27.27 14.77 10.22
CA ILE A 184 28.28 14.41 11.23
C ILE A 184 29.63 14.27 10.53
N LEU A 185 30.48 15.30 10.66
CA LEU A 185 31.83 15.24 10.17
C LEU A 185 32.72 14.54 11.21
N CYS A 186 33.12 13.30 10.89
CA CYS A 186 33.95 12.47 11.75
C CYS A 186 35.39 12.98 11.72
N LYS A 187 35.85 13.48 12.87
CA LYS A 187 37.17 14.12 12.99
C LYS A 187 38.30 13.08 12.90
N ASP A 188 39.39 13.46 12.23
CA ASP A 188 40.60 12.64 12.06
C ASP A 188 40.30 11.26 11.42
N THR A 189 39.25 11.17 10.61
CA THR A 189 38.69 9.94 10.03
C THR A 189 38.84 9.97 8.51
N ALA A 190 39.40 8.90 7.94
CA ALA A 190 39.48 8.68 6.49
C ALA A 190 38.17 8.13 5.92
N HIS A 191 38.22 7.16 4.98
CA HIS A 191 37.02 6.55 4.37
C HIS A 191 36.22 5.63 5.30
N ASP A 192 36.61 5.48 6.54
CA ASP A 192 36.07 4.51 7.51
C ASP A 192 35.10 5.10 8.55
N SER A 193 34.41 6.18 8.22
CA SER A 193 33.38 6.81 9.09
C SER A 193 32.24 5.86 9.51
N TRP A 194 32.12 4.66 8.90
CA TRP A 194 31.22 3.59 9.35
C TRP A 194 31.56 3.05 10.75
N ASN A 195 32.80 3.23 11.24
CA ASN A 195 33.15 2.88 12.62
C ASN A 195 32.30 3.70 13.59
N GLN A 196 32.25 5.02 13.40
CA GLN A 196 31.42 5.90 14.24
C GLN A 196 29.94 5.58 14.08
N ALA A 197 29.41 5.56 12.86
CA ALA A 197 27.97 5.37 12.60
C ALA A 197 27.43 4.05 13.15
N PHE A 198 28.05 2.91 12.75
CA PHE A 198 27.53 1.58 13.03
C PHE A 198 28.00 0.98 14.35
N TRP A 199 29.11 1.44 14.92
CA TRP A 199 29.73 0.82 16.09
C TRP A 199 29.75 1.70 17.34
N GLU A 200 29.87 3.02 17.19
CA GLU A 200 29.94 3.96 18.31
C GLU A 200 28.59 4.59 18.59
N ASP A 201 27.95 5.19 17.59
CA ASP A 201 26.74 6.01 17.74
C ASP A 201 25.41 5.22 17.77
N ASN A 202 25.46 3.90 17.55
CA ASN A 202 24.24 3.06 17.49
C ASN A 202 23.14 3.65 16.61
N ILE A 203 23.44 3.86 15.33
CA ILE A 203 22.50 4.44 14.38
C ILE A 203 21.18 3.66 14.27
N TYR A 204 21.17 2.37 14.64
CA TYR A 204 20.00 1.51 14.53
C TYR A 204 18.85 1.97 15.43
N ALA A 205 19.15 2.39 16.68
CA ALA A 205 18.15 2.93 17.58
C ALA A 205 17.48 4.20 17.01
N TRP A 206 18.28 5.07 16.40
CA TRP A 206 17.78 6.28 15.74
C TRP A 206 16.94 5.92 14.50
N LEU A 207 17.38 5.02 13.63
CA LEU A 207 16.64 4.59 12.44
C LEU A 207 15.26 4.05 12.79
N ILE A 208 15.15 3.16 13.78
CA ILE A 208 13.88 2.53 14.15
C ILE A 208 12.95 3.43 14.98
N SER A 209 13.44 4.55 15.49
CA SER A 209 12.62 5.51 16.25
C SER A 209 11.69 6.34 15.36
N HIS A 210 12.00 6.44 14.07
CA HIS A 210 11.26 7.27 13.12
C HIS A 210 10.13 6.49 12.45
N LYS A 211 9.01 7.21 12.23
CA LYS A 211 7.87 6.70 11.46
C LYS A 211 7.65 7.57 10.23
N ARG A 212 7.24 6.94 9.14
CA ARG A 212 6.85 7.62 7.90
C ARG A 212 5.68 8.57 8.19
N ARG A 213 5.78 9.81 7.69
CA ARG A 213 4.79 10.88 7.89
C ARG A 213 4.19 11.40 6.59
N ARG A 214 4.78 10.99 5.46
CA ARG A 214 4.38 11.44 4.13
C ARG A 214 3.87 10.25 3.33
N PHE A 215 2.72 10.43 2.70
CA PHE A 215 2.03 9.40 1.92
C PHE A 215 1.59 9.96 0.59
N THR A 216 1.73 9.16 -0.47
CA THR A 216 1.15 9.49 -1.76
C THR A 216 -0.27 8.96 -1.82
N VAL A 217 -1.18 9.77 -2.37
CA VAL A 217 -2.60 9.45 -2.54
C VAL A 217 -2.95 9.56 -4.02
N TYR A 218 -3.66 8.56 -4.53
CA TYR A 218 -4.26 8.61 -5.86
C TYR A 218 -5.77 8.51 -5.73
N ALA A 219 -6.49 9.37 -6.45
CA ALA A 219 -7.95 9.39 -6.50
C ALA A 219 -8.44 9.67 -7.92
N GLY A 220 -9.69 9.32 -8.21
CA GLY A 220 -10.28 9.68 -9.49
C GLY A 220 -11.69 9.13 -9.70
N GLY A 221 -12.23 9.41 -10.88
CA GLY A 221 -13.59 9.04 -11.27
C GLY A 221 -13.77 8.90 -12.79
N PRO A 222 -14.94 8.43 -13.25
CA PRO A 222 -15.18 8.06 -14.63
C PRO A 222 -15.59 9.23 -15.55
N GLU A 223 -15.82 10.40 -15.00
CA GLU A 223 -16.35 11.52 -15.78
C GLU A 223 -15.38 11.99 -16.86
N LYS A 224 -15.92 12.40 -17.99
CA LYS A 224 -15.13 12.94 -19.10
C LYS A 224 -14.37 14.18 -18.63
N GLY A 225 -13.07 14.25 -18.97
CA GLY A 225 -12.18 15.29 -18.48
C GLY A 225 -11.64 15.01 -17.06
N SER A 226 -12.04 13.91 -16.41
CA SER A 226 -11.43 13.43 -15.17
C SER A 226 -10.06 12.80 -15.42
N GLY A 227 -9.57 11.97 -14.53
CA GLY A 227 -8.28 11.28 -14.63
C GLY A 227 -7.86 10.70 -13.29
N ILE A 228 -6.59 10.34 -13.18
CA ILE A 228 -5.97 9.94 -11.92
C ILE A 228 -5.30 11.19 -11.31
N TYR A 229 -5.78 11.63 -10.16
CA TYR A 229 -5.26 12.77 -9.40
C TYR A 229 -4.28 12.27 -8.36
N ARG A 230 -3.08 12.85 -8.33
CA ARG A 230 -2.06 12.55 -7.31
C ARG A 230 -1.99 13.68 -6.28
N TYR A 231 -1.98 13.26 -5.02
CA TYR A 231 -1.82 14.15 -3.87
C TYR A 231 -0.69 13.62 -2.97
N THR A 232 -0.16 14.52 -2.15
CA THR A 232 0.72 14.19 -1.02
C THR A 232 0.00 14.55 0.28
N LEU A 233 -0.09 13.58 1.20
CA LEU A 233 -0.54 13.79 2.57
C LEU A 233 0.68 13.83 3.49
N THR A 234 0.91 14.96 4.18
CA THR A 234 2.01 15.12 5.13
C THR A 234 1.47 15.77 6.41
N ASP A 235 1.63 15.09 7.56
CA ASP A 235 1.18 15.57 8.87
C ASP A 235 -0.26 16.12 8.84
N GLY A 236 -1.19 15.35 8.26
CA GLY A 236 -2.62 15.71 8.17
C GLY A 236 -2.96 16.78 7.12
N LYS A 237 -2.00 17.22 6.30
CA LYS A 237 -2.22 18.22 5.24
C LYS A 237 -2.15 17.57 3.87
N LEU A 238 -3.23 17.67 3.11
CA LEU A 238 -3.34 17.17 1.75
C LEU A 238 -2.97 18.26 0.75
N LYS A 239 -2.10 17.95 -0.22
CA LYS A 239 -1.66 18.83 -1.28
C LYS A 239 -1.84 18.17 -2.63
N PHE A 240 -2.49 18.83 -3.58
CA PHE A 240 -2.53 18.40 -4.98
C PHE A 240 -1.15 18.54 -5.62
N GLU A 241 -0.74 17.53 -6.38
CA GLU A 241 0.56 17.52 -7.07
C GLU A 241 0.40 17.51 -8.59
N GLU A 242 -0.38 16.57 -9.14
CA GLU A 242 -0.56 16.44 -10.58
C GLU A 242 -1.79 15.60 -10.97
N LYS A 243 -2.12 15.58 -12.25
CA LYS A 243 -3.20 14.77 -12.83
C LYS A 243 -2.70 14.00 -14.04
N TYR A 244 -3.06 12.73 -14.12
CA TYR A 244 -2.83 11.85 -15.28
C TYR A 244 -4.11 11.71 -16.10
N PRO A 245 -4.01 11.64 -17.45
CA PRO A 245 -5.16 11.84 -18.34
C PRO A 245 -6.04 10.60 -18.60
N ASP A 246 -5.90 9.50 -17.83
CA ASP A 246 -6.75 8.32 -18.03
C ASP A 246 -8.18 8.56 -17.55
N GLU A 247 -9.06 8.84 -18.49
CA GLU A 247 -10.49 9.03 -18.26
C GLU A 247 -11.22 7.69 -18.02
N GLY A 248 -12.42 7.76 -17.46
CA GLY A 248 -13.25 6.58 -17.23
C GLY A 248 -12.83 5.73 -16.05
N LEU A 249 -12.11 6.29 -15.08
CA LEU A 249 -11.56 5.56 -13.96
C LEU A 249 -12.67 5.01 -13.04
N MET A 250 -12.68 3.69 -12.83
CA MET A 250 -13.65 2.98 -11.97
C MET A 250 -13.08 2.53 -10.64
N TYR A 251 -11.82 2.09 -10.63
CA TYR A 251 -11.15 1.59 -9.43
C TYR A 251 -9.63 1.66 -9.55
N LEU A 252 -8.97 1.78 -8.39
CA LEU A 252 -7.51 1.79 -8.27
C LEU A 252 -7.05 0.72 -7.29
N LYS A 253 -5.94 0.06 -7.62
CA LYS A 253 -5.22 -0.84 -6.72
C LYS A 253 -3.74 -0.56 -6.81
N ILE A 254 -3.07 -0.53 -5.67
CA ILE A 254 -1.59 -0.48 -5.60
C ILE A 254 -1.07 -1.80 -5.09
N LYS A 255 -0.05 -2.33 -5.75
CA LYS A 255 0.70 -3.50 -5.30
C LYS A 255 2.15 -3.43 -5.80
N ARG A 256 3.12 -3.60 -4.91
CA ARG A 256 4.57 -3.67 -5.21
C ARG A 256 5.06 -2.53 -6.11
N GLY A 257 4.76 -1.28 -5.71
CA GLY A 257 5.20 -0.11 -6.47
C GLY A 257 4.57 0.04 -7.87
N LYS A 258 3.43 -0.62 -8.09
CA LYS A 258 2.64 -0.51 -9.30
C LYS A 258 1.21 -0.08 -8.99
N LEU A 259 0.66 0.79 -9.82
CA LEU A 259 -0.74 1.18 -9.77
C LEU A 259 -1.49 0.51 -10.92
N TYR A 260 -2.60 -0.13 -10.57
CA TYR A 260 -3.54 -0.78 -11.48
C TYR A 260 -4.83 0.04 -11.50
N ALA A 261 -5.25 0.46 -12.69
CA ALA A 261 -6.43 1.30 -12.87
C ALA A 261 -7.43 0.60 -13.80
N LEU A 262 -8.65 0.39 -13.30
CA LEU A 262 -9.77 -0.07 -14.11
C LEU A 262 -10.43 1.12 -14.80
N LEU A 263 -10.63 0.99 -16.10
CA LEU A 263 -11.26 2.00 -16.95
C LEU A 263 -12.61 1.49 -17.44
N ASN A 264 -13.59 2.37 -17.45
CA ASN A 264 -14.90 2.11 -18.05
C ASN A 264 -14.88 2.51 -19.53
N GLU A 265 -15.37 1.63 -20.36
CA GLU A 265 -15.58 1.85 -21.80
C GLU A 265 -14.34 2.23 -22.65
N PRO A 266 -13.11 1.82 -22.34
CA PRO A 266 -11.96 2.19 -23.16
C PRO A 266 -12.05 1.59 -24.58
N PHE A 267 -12.92 0.59 -24.79
CA PHE A 267 -13.22 -0.05 -26.07
C PHE A 267 -14.64 0.24 -26.58
N GLY A 268 -15.40 1.12 -25.89
CA GLY A 268 -16.81 1.37 -26.13
C GLY A 268 -17.74 0.30 -25.52
N SER A 269 -19.05 0.52 -25.61
CA SER A 269 -20.10 -0.46 -25.19
C SER A 269 -20.01 -0.93 -23.71
N ARG A 270 -19.44 -0.11 -22.83
CA ARG A 270 -19.19 -0.39 -21.40
C ARG A 270 -18.23 -1.57 -21.15
N GLU A 271 -17.48 -1.98 -22.16
CA GLU A 271 -16.42 -2.96 -21.97
C GLU A 271 -15.28 -2.38 -21.13
N GLY A 272 -14.93 -3.07 -20.05
CA GLY A 272 -13.90 -2.62 -19.13
C GLY A 272 -12.49 -2.89 -19.63
N GLY A 273 -11.56 -2.07 -19.20
CA GLY A 273 -10.13 -2.24 -19.45
C GLY A 273 -9.30 -2.03 -18.19
N LEU A 274 -8.12 -2.63 -18.17
CA LEU A 274 -7.14 -2.49 -17.12
C LEU A 274 -5.86 -1.88 -17.69
N VAL A 275 -5.34 -0.85 -17.05
CA VAL A 275 -3.98 -0.33 -17.30
C VAL A 275 -3.14 -0.48 -16.06
N ARG A 276 -1.84 -0.64 -16.26
CA ARG A 276 -0.85 -0.67 -15.18
C ARG A 276 0.18 0.43 -15.39
N TYR A 277 0.58 1.05 -14.30
CA TYR A 277 1.68 1.99 -14.20
C TYR A 277 2.75 1.45 -13.24
N ASP A 278 4.01 1.78 -13.50
CA ASP A 278 5.04 1.72 -12.47
C ASP A 278 4.98 3.04 -11.67
N ILE A 279 5.13 2.97 -10.35
CA ILE A 279 5.29 4.14 -9.49
C ILE A 279 6.78 4.38 -9.31
N HIS A 280 7.29 5.47 -9.87
CA HIS A 280 8.69 5.86 -9.77
C HIS A 280 8.79 7.34 -9.36
N GLU A 281 9.57 7.63 -8.32
CA GLU A 281 9.66 8.98 -7.74
C GLU A 281 8.26 9.59 -7.41
N ASP A 282 7.32 8.74 -6.96
CA ASP A 282 5.89 9.02 -6.74
C ASP A 282 5.08 9.35 -8.02
N HIS A 283 5.71 9.40 -9.18
CA HIS A 283 5.04 9.60 -10.46
C HIS A 283 4.61 8.28 -11.09
N LEU A 284 3.50 8.32 -11.82
CA LEU A 284 3.07 7.20 -12.66
C LEU A 284 3.84 7.21 -13.97
N THR A 285 4.57 6.13 -14.23
CA THR A 285 5.42 5.95 -15.41
C THR A 285 5.12 4.62 -16.09
N ASN A 286 5.69 4.37 -17.26
CA ASN A 286 5.59 3.08 -17.96
C ASN A 286 4.16 2.54 -18.09
N ARG A 287 3.21 3.44 -18.49
CA ARG A 287 1.82 3.05 -18.75
C ARG A 287 1.76 1.92 -19.78
N THR A 288 1.13 0.81 -19.43
CA THR A 288 0.93 -0.31 -20.35
C THR A 288 -0.17 0.00 -21.39
N PRO A 289 -0.24 -0.76 -22.50
CA PRO A 289 -1.47 -0.88 -23.26
C PRO A 289 -2.65 -1.28 -22.37
N ILE A 290 -3.87 -1.06 -22.83
CA ILE A 290 -5.08 -1.45 -22.12
C ILE A 290 -5.31 -2.95 -22.31
N TYR A 291 -5.39 -3.69 -21.20
CA TYR A 291 -5.81 -5.09 -21.20
C TYR A 291 -7.33 -5.16 -21.11
N PRO A 292 -8.04 -5.81 -22.04
CA PRO A 292 -9.48 -5.98 -21.95
C PRO A 292 -9.85 -6.89 -20.77
N THR A 293 -10.87 -6.51 -20.00
CA THR A 293 -11.38 -7.31 -18.89
C THR A 293 -12.38 -8.37 -19.34
N PHE A 294 -12.78 -8.37 -20.60
CA PHE A 294 -13.80 -9.26 -21.18
C PHE A 294 -15.14 -9.24 -20.42
N GLY A 295 -15.42 -8.14 -19.74
CA GLY A 295 -16.66 -7.90 -19.02
C GLY A 295 -17.08 -6.44 -19.08
N LYS A 296 -18.30 -6.13 -18.63
CA LYS A 296 -18.87 -4.78 -18.67
C LYS A 296 -18.98 -4.18 -17.27
N ALA A 297 -18.68 -2.88 -17.19
CA ALA A 297 -18.66 -2.13 -15.94
C ALA A 297 -17.78 -2.82 -14.88
N SER A 298 -16.52 -3.09 -15.24
CA SER A 298 -15.53 -3.63 -14.30
C SER A 298 -15.32 -2.65 -13.16
N CYS A 299 -15.53 -3.11 -11.91
CA CYS A 299 -15.64 -2.20 -10.77
C CYS A 299 -14.69 -2.52 -9.61
N HIS A 300 -13.96 -3.63 -9.67
CA HIS A 300 -12.96 -4.00 -8.67
C HIS A 300 -11.84 -4.84 -9.28
N VAL A 301 -10.61 -4.65 -8.80
CA VAL A 301 -9.42 -5.42 -9.23
C VAL A 301 -8.57 -5.81 -8.04
N GLU A 302 -8.10 -7.06 -8.07
CA GLU A 302 -7.01 -7.58 -7.24
C GLU A 302 -5.89 -8.12 -8.11
N VAL A 303 -4.67 -8.19 -7.56
CA VAL A 303 -3.49 -8.66 -8.29
C VAL A 303 -2.69 -9.61 -7.40
N ASP A 304 -2.31 -10.78 -7.93
CA ASP A 304 -1.43 -11.72 -7.22
C ASP A 304 0.06 -11.40 -7.41
N ASP A 305 0.91 -12.22 -6.80
CA ASP A 305 2.37 -12.05 -6.83
C ASP A 305 3.01 -12.42 -8.18
N GLU A 306 2.26 -13.14 -9.02
CA GLU A 306 2.64 -13.55 -10.38
C GLU A 306 2.15 -12.56 -11.44
N GLU A 307 1.67 -11.38 -11.02
CA GLU A 307 1.08 -10.35 -11.89
C GLU A 307 -0.14 -10.84 -12.67
N ASN A 308 -0.93 -11.78 -12.11
CA ASN A 308 -2.28 -12.02 -12.61
C ASN A 308 -3.23 -11.00 -11.97
N ALA A 309 -3.95 -10.28 -12.80
CA ALA A 309 -5.03 -9.39 -12.36
C ALA A 309 -6.36 -10.16 -12.38
N TYR A 310 -7.18 -9.92 -11.36
CA TYR A 310 -8.51 -10.49 -11.19
C TYR A 310 -9.52 -9.36 -11.11
N THR A 311 -10.53 -9.36 -11.99
CA THR A 311 -11.51 -8.26 -12.07
C THR A 311 -12.93 -8.77 -11.82
N ALA A 312 -13.73 -7.98 -11.12
CA ALA A 312 -15.17 -8.15 -11.00
C ALA A 312 -15.88 -7.24 -12.01
N ASN A 313 -16.78 -7.80 -12.81
CA ASN A 313 -17.44 -7.14 -13.92
C ASN A 313 -18.95 -7.08 -13.66
N TYR A 314 -19.42 -5.94 -13.13
CA TYR A 314 -20.75 -5.78 -12.56
C TYR A 314 -21.90 -6.08 -13.52
N LEU A 315 -21.87 -5.50 -14.73
CA LEU A 315 -22.99 -5.64 -15.69
C LEU A 315 -23.02 -6.98 -16.40
N THR A 316 -21.93 -7.72 -16.45
CA THR A 316 -21.88 -9.08 -17.02
C THR A 316 -21.99 -10.17 -15.97
N GLY A 317 -22.01 -9.83 -14.66
CA GLY A 317 -22.03 -10.80 -13.57
C GLY A 317 -20.88 -11.80 -13.67
N SER A 318 -19.68 -11.35 -14.05
CA SER A 318 -18.55 -12.23 -14.35
C SER A 318 -17.30 -11.79 -13.62
N ILE A 319 -16.35 -12.71 -13.50
CA ILE A 319 -14.99 -12.45 -13.02
C ILE A 319 -13.99 -12.85 -14.10
N THR A 320 -12.89 -12.09 -14.20
CA THR A 320 -11.85 -12.36 -15.19
C THR A 320 -10.49 -12.41 -14.53
N LYS A 321 -9.71 -13.45 -14.78
CA LYS A 321 -8.28 -13.53 -14.52
C LYS A 321 -7.53 -13.15 -15.79
N ILE A 322 -6.55 -12.24 -15.70
CA ILE A 322 -5.70 -11.78 -16.80
C ILE A 322 -4.24 -11.95 -16.37
N ASN A 323 -3.48 -12.79 -17.07
CA ASN A 323 -2.03 -12.81 -16.88
C ASN A 323 -1.42 -11.64 -17.65
N LEU A 324 -0.87 -10.64 -16.94
CA LEU A 324 -0.41 -9.40 -17.55
C LEU A 324 0.88 -9.54 -18.38
N ALA A 325 1.62 -10.63 -18.21
CA ALA A 325 2.82 -10.90 -19.00
C ALA A 325 2.50 -11.56 -20.34
N SER A 326 1.59 -12.55 -20.34
CA SER A 326 1.25 -13.33 -21.55
C SER A 326 -0.04 -12.88 -22.24
N GLY A 327 -0.89 -12.10 -21.56
CA GLY A 327 -2.22 -11.75 -22.03
C GLY A 327 -3.25 -12.89 -21.97
N VAL A 328 -2.88 -14.05 -21.43
CA VAL A 328 -3.81 -15.18 -21.28
C VAL A 328 -4.89 -14.82 -20.28
N THR A 329 -6.15 -15.09 -20.64
CA THR A 329 -7.32 -14.75 -19.83
C THR A 329 -8.20 -15.97 -19.57
N ARG A 330 -8.90 -15.94 -18.42
CA ARG A 330 -9.97 -16.85 -18.07
C ARG A 330 -11.14 -16.07 -17.50
N CYS A 331 -12.35 -16.28 -18.03
CA CYS A 331 -13.58 -15.68 -17.53
C CYS A 331 -14.48 -16.75 -16.92
N VAL A 332 -15.15 -16.39 -15.82
CA VAL A 332 -16.22 -17.19 -15.20
C VAL A 332 -17.44 -16.30 -15.06
N TYR A 333 -18.58 -16.80 -15.47
CA TYR A 333 -19.87 -16.11 -15.37
C TYR A 333 -20.66 -16.74 -14.24
N HIS A 334 -21.29 -15.88 -13.43
CA HIS A 334 -22.27 -16.31 -12.45
C HIS A 334 -23.64 -16.49 -13.13
N ASP A 335 -24.59 -17.03 -12.40
CA ASP A 335 -25.97 -17.22 -12.86
C ASP A 335 -26.94 -17.06 -11.68
N GLY A 336 -28.11 -16.50 -11.92
CA GLY A 336 -29.14 -16.31 -10.95
C GLY A 336 -29.57 -14.87 -10.74
N ASP A 337 -30.48 -14.70 -9.78
CA ASP A 337 -31.06 -13.41 -9.42
C ASP A 337 -31.41 -13.35 -7.91
N GLY A 338 -31.89 -12.22 -7.45
CA GLY A 338 -32.32 -12.00 -6.07
C GLY A 338 -33.68 -11.29 -5.97
N PRO A 339 -34.21 -11.13 -4.76
CA PRO A 339 -35.57 -10.62 -4.56
C PRO A 339 -35.69 -9.09 -4.71
N SER A 340 -34.61 -8.32 -4.57
CA SER A 340 -34.65 -6.84 -4.58
C SER A 340 -34.58 -6.27 -6.00
N LYS A 341 -35.69 -6.41 -6.74
CA LYS A 341 -35.81 -5.90 -8.12
C LYS A 341 -35.95 -4.37 -8.17
N PRO A 342 -35.38 -3.67 -9.19
CA PRO A 342 -34.64 -4.23 -10.32
C PRO A 342 -33.13 -4.44 -10.06
N ARG A 343 -32.62 -4.14 -8.86
CA ARG A 343 -31.18 -4.18 -8.55
C ARG A 343 -30.58 -5.58 -8.53
N GLN A 344 -31.43 -6.59 -8.38
CA GLN A 344 -31.08 -8.00 -8.41
C GLN A 344 -31.84 -8.73 -9.52
N ASP A 345 -31.97 -8.11 -10.70
CA ASP A 345 -32.60 -8.70 -11.87
C ASP A 345 -31.79 -9.85 -12.48
N LYS A 346 -30.51 -9.88 -12.18
CA LYS A 346 -29.52 -10.90 -12.56
C LYS A 346 -28.28 -10.83 -11.66
N GLU A 347 -27.26 -11.61 -11.96
CA GLU A 347 -25.94 -11.58 -11.34
C GLU A 347 -25.24 -10.23 -11.51
N HIS A 348 -24.57 -9.77 -10.43
CA HIS A 348 -23.82 -8.52 -10.39
C HIS A 348 -22.59 -8.65 -9.49
N THR A 349 -21.49 -9.19 -10.03
CA THR A 349 -20.24 -9.30 -9.27
C THR A 349 -19.68 -7.92 -8.97
N HIS A 350 -19.39 -7.63 -7.69
CA HIS A 350 -18.99 -6.29 -7.27
C HIS A 350 -17.58 -6.18 -6.70
N GLN A 351 -17.17 -7.15 -5.89
CA GLN A 351 -15.80 -7.17 -5.35
C GLN A 351 -15.16 -8.52 -5.62
N ILE A 352 -13.85 -8.49 -5.83
CA ILE A 352 -12.96 -9.64 -5.80
C ILE A 352 -11.84 -9.34 -4.79
N ALA A 353 -11.56 -10.27 -3.85
CA ALA A 353 -10.57 -10.06 -2.80
C ALA A 353 -9.87 -11.37 -2.43
N PHE A 354 -8.55 -11.32 -2.18
CA PHE A 354 -7.83 -12.49 -1.66
C PHE A 354 -8.20 -12.75 -0.20
N THR A 355 -8.23 -14.04 0.16
CA THR A 355 -8.29 -14.46 1.56
C THR A 355 -6.98 -14.12 2.29
N PRO A 356 -6.97 -13.98 3.62
CA PRO A 356 -5.77 -13.58 4.38
C PRO A 356 -4.56 -14.52 4.19
N ASP A 357 -4.81 -15.80 3.97
CA ASP A 357 -3.78 -16.81 3.69
C ASP A 357 -3.30 -16.79 2.22
N GLY A 358 -3.90 -15.95 1.37
CA GLY A 358 -3.58 -15.80 -0.04
C GLY A 358 -3.87 -17.04 -0.90
N LYS A 359 -4.58 -18.05 -0.38
CA LYS A 359 -4.88 -19.28 -1.11
C LYS A 359 -6.09 -19.15 -2.03
N PHE A 360 -7.11 -18.41 -1.59
CA PHE A 360 -8.40 -18.31 -2.24
C PHE A 360 -8.76 -16.86 -2.57
N ILE A 361 -9.82 -16.71 -3.34
CA ILE A 361 -10.39 -15.44 -3.77
C ILE A 361 -11.86 -15.44 -3.42
N THR A 362 -12.34 -14.43 -2.71
CA THR A 362 -13.76 -14.19 -2.45
C THR A 362 -14.33 -13.25 -3.50
N VAL A 363 -15.57 -13.49 -3.92
CA VAL A 363 -16.32 -12.66 -4.87
C VAL A 363 -17.70 -12.36 -4.30
N CYS A 364 -17.98 -11.08 -4.05
CA CYS A 364 -19.32 -10.63 -3.69
C CYS A 364 -20.18 -10.48 -4.94
N ASP A 365 -21.27 -11.23 -5.02
CA ASP A 365 -22.28 -11.08 -6.07
C ASP A 365 -23.55 -10.45 -5.46
N LEU A 366 -23.68 -9.14 -5.71
CA LEU A 366 -24.81 -8.34 -5.24
C LEU A 366 -26.14 -8.83 -5.81
N GLY A 367 -26.13 -9.27 -7.08
CA GLY A 367 -27.34 -9.63 -7.81
C GLY A 367 -27.97 -10.92 -7.33
N THR A 368 -27.15 -11.86 -6.81
CA THR A 368 -27.61 -13.20 -6.41
C THR A 368 -27.60 -13.42 -4.90
N ASP A 369 -27.31 -12.39 -4.10
CA ASP A 369 -27.11 -12.52 -2.64
C ASP A 369 -26.10 -13.62 -2.28
N THR A 370 -24.98 -13.70 -3.00
CA THR A 370 -24.01 -14.78 -2.81
C THR A 370 -22.59 -14.22 -2.64
N ILE A 371 -21.82 -14.83 -1.75
CA ILE A 371 -20.37 -14.68 -1.71
C ILE A 371 -19.76 -16.00 -2.15
N HIS A 372 -19.10 -15.99 -3.30
CA HIS A 372 -18.40 -17.15 -3.85
C HIS A 372 -16.94 -17.16 -3.41
N VAL A 373 -16.36 -18.35 -3.29
CA VAL A 373 -14.93 -18.55 -3.01
C VAL A 373 -14.33 -19.40 -4.11
N TYR A 374 -13.24 -18.93 -4.70
CA TYR A 374 -12.52 -19.56 -5.80
C TYR A 374 -11.07 -19.84 -5.43
N ASP A 375 -10.46 -20.83 -6.10
CA ASP A 375 -9.00 -20.91 -6.17
C ASP A 375 -8.43 -19.83 -7.13
N LYS A 376 -7.11 -19.70 -7.19
CA LYS A 376 -6.43 -18.74 -8.09
C LYS A 376 -6.58 -19.06 -9.59
N ASN A 377 -7.13 -20.22 -9.94
CA ASN A 377 -7.47 -20.57 -11.30
C ASN A 377 -8.95 -20.33 -11.62
N LEU A 378 -9.68 -19.67 -10.72
CA LEU A 378 -11.12 -19.43 -10.83
C LEU A 378 -11.94 -20.74 -10.93
N CYS A 379 -11.54 -21.79 -10.17
CA CYS A 379 -12.39 -22.92 -9.89
C CYS A 379 -13.11 -22.68 -8.57
N GLU A 380 -14.44 -22.80 -8.56
CA GLU A 380 -15.24 -22.55 -7.36
C GLU A 380 -14.97 -23.61 -6.29
N ILE A 381 -14.70 -23.18 -5.07
CA ILE A 381 -14.42 -24.02 -3.89
C ILE A 381 -15.67 -24.10 -3.01
N SER A 382 -16.31 -22.95 -2.75
CA SER A 382 -17.52 -22.87 -1.93
C SER A 382 -18.31 -21.61 -2.27
N ALA A 383 -19.54 -21.54 -1.79
CA ALA A 383 -20.37 -20.35 -1.83
C ALA A 383 -21.26 -20.27 -0.58
N VAL A 384 -21.56 -19.06 -0.13
CA VAL A 384 -22.46 -18.81 0.98
C VAL A 384 -23.51 -17.77 0.57
N LYS A 385 -24.78 -18.02 0.93
CA LYS A 385 -25.86 -17.07 0.72
C LYS A 385 -25.85 -15.98 1.81
N ALA A 386 -25.91 -14.73 1.38
CA ALA A 386 -26.20 -13.60 2.24
C ALA A 386 -27.68 -13.58 2.66
N VAL A 387 -28.08 -12.54 3.38
CA VAL A 387 -29.51 -12.32 3.67
C VAL A 387 -30.24 -12.02 2.35
N PRO A 388 -31.37 -12.66 2.04
CA PRO A 388 -32.10 -12.38 0.79
C PRO A 388 -32.46 -10.91 0.64
N GLY A 389 -32.06 -10.31 -0.49
CA GLY A 389 -32.30 -8.90 -0.79
C GLY A 389 -31.26 -7.93 -0.22
N SER A 390 -30.26 -8.40 0.50
CA SER A 390 -29.25 -7.55 1.12
C SER A 390 -28.21 -6.99 0.13
N GLY A 391 -27.82 -7.76 -0.89
CA GLY A 391 -26.87 -7.36 -1.91
C GLY A 391 -25.43 -7.20 -1.38
N PRO A 392 -24.69 -8.30 -1.13
CA PRO A 392 -23.32 -8.24 -0.67
C PRO A 392 -22.44 -7.49 -1.68
N ARG A 393 -21.68 -6.49 -1.21
CA ARG A 393 -20.97 -5.57 -2.08
C ARG A 393 -19.44 -5.66 -1.94
N HIS A 394 -18.94 -5.36 -0.75
CA HIS A 394 -17.52 -5.42 -0.40
C HIS A 394 -17.34 -6.14 0.93
N LEU A 395 -16.24 -6.86 1.10
CA LEU A 395 -15.87 -7.47 2.37
C LEU A 395 -14.40 -7.17 2.73
N VAL A 396 -14.14 -7.21 4.03
CA VAL A 396 -12.79 -7.16 4.59
C VAL A 396 -12.64 -8.27 5.62
N PHE A 397 -11.43 -8.79 5.79
CA PHE A 397 -11.12 -9.80 6.80
C PHE A 397 -10.59 -9.16 8.08
N SER A 398 -10.80 -9.83 9.22
CA SER A 398 -10.10 -9.52 10.48
C SER A 398 -8.58 -9.76 10.35
N GLU A 399 -7.76 -9.12 11.19
CA GLU A 399 -6.29 -9.27 11.14
C GLU A 399 -5.82 -10.72 11.36
N ASP A 400 -6.54 -11.48 12.20
CA ASP A 400 -6.27 -12.91 12.45
C ASP A 400 -6.83 -13.83 11.35
N GLY A 401 -7.58 -13.28 10.40
CA GLY A 401 -8.22 -14.00 9.31
C GLY A 401 -9.39 -14.88 9.71
N ALA A 402 -9.84 -14.86 10.97
CA ALA A 402 -10.91 -15.73 11.46
C ALA A 402 -12.32 -15.26 11.04
N TYR A 403 -12.48 -13.98 10.76
CA TYR A 403 -13.76 -13.37 10.41
C TYR A 403 -13.68 -12.55 9.12
N ALA A 404 -14.81 -12.46 8.42
CA ALA A 404 -15.02 -11.52 7.33
C ALA A 404 -16.23 -10.64 7.62
N TYR A 405 -16.10 -9.34 7.33
CA TYR A 405 -17.17 -8.35 7.49
C TYR A 405 -17.59 -7.88 6.11
N CYS A 406 -18.82 -8.16 5.71
CA CYS A 406 -19.35 -7.82 4.40
C CYS A 406 -20.39 -6.70 4.50
N VAL A 407 -20.16 -5.59 3.81
CA VAL A 407 -21.17 -4.55 3.65
C VAL A 407 -22.16 -4.95 2.57
N ASN A 408 -23.45 -4.82 2.89
CA ASN A 408 -24.56 -5.10 2.01
C ASN A 408 -25.15 -3.79 1.47
N GLU A 409 -25.17 -3.64 0.15
CA GLU A 409 -25.53 -2.38 -0.51
C GLU A 409 -27.00 -2.01 -0.34
N LEU A 410 -27.90 -3.01 -0.40
CA LEU A 410 -29.32 -2.77 -0.63
C LEU A 410 -30.14 -2.59 0.67
N ASP A 411 -29.69 -3.23 1.76
CA ASP A 411 -30.35 -3.14 3.07
C ASP A 411 -29.56 -2.33 4.12
N ASN A 412 -28.37 -1.80 3.73
CA ASN A 412 -27.50 -1.01 4.61
C ASN A 412 -27.14 -1.73 5.92
N THR A 413 -26.68 -2.95 5.79
CA THR A 413 -26.19 -3.77 6.90
C THR A 413 -24.74 -4.18 6.70
N VAL A 414 -24.09 -4.59 7.79
CA VAL A 414 -22.83 -5.34 7.77
C VAL A 414 -23.12 -6.73 8.27
N THR A 415 -22.85 -7.75 7.46
CA THR A 415 -22.94 -9.16 7.85
C THR A 415 -21.57 -9.70 8.21
N VAL A 416 -21.49 -10.39 9.34
CA VAL A 416 -20.29 -11.07 9.82
C VAL A 416 -20.31 -12.53 9.41
N TYR A 417 -19.18 -13.01 8.92
CA TYR A 417 -18.93 -14.42 8.58
C TYR A 417 -17.74 -14.95 9.35
N ALA A 418 -17.82 -16.18 9.84
CA ALA A 418 -16.63 -16.94 10.23
C ALA A 418 -15.96 -17.46 8.96
N TYR A 419 -14.62 -17.46 8.93
CA TYR A 419 -13.84 -17.96 7.80
C TYR A 419 -12.86 -19.06 8.24
N ALA A 420 -12.80 -20.15 7.49
CA ALA A 420 -11.80 -21.20 7.64
C ALA A 420 -11.57 -21.92 6.30
N ASP A 421 -10.32 -22.02 5.86
CA ASP A 421 -9.87 -22.83 4.71
C ASP A 421 -10.80 -22.75 3.46
N GLY A 422 -11.13 -21.53 3.04
CA GLY A 422 -11.97 -21.30 1.86
C GLY A 422 -13.47 -21.42 2.10
N VAL A 423 -13.92 -21.55 3.34
CA VAL A 423 -15.35 -21.65 3.69
C VAL A 423 -15.76 -20.44 4.55
N LEU A 424 -16.82 -19.76 4.13
CA LEU A 424 -17.48 -18.71 4.88
C LEU A 424 -18.77 -19.24 5.52
N THR A 425 -18.96 -18.98 6.81
CA THR A 425 -20.20 -19.32 7.53
C THR A 425 -20.82 -18.04 8.05
N ARG A 426 -22.05 -17.71 7.60
CA ARG A 426 -22.77 -16.52 8.01
C ARG A 426 -23.12 -16.59 9.51
N LEU A 427 -22.86 -15.49 10.22
CA LEU A 427 -23.20 -15.31 11.63
C LEU A 427 -24.33 -14.29 11.76
N ASP A 428 -24.02 -13.05 12.15
CA ASP A 428 -24.99 -11.99 12.43
C ASP A 428 -24.91 -10.85 11.41
N SER A 429 -25.96 -10.02 11.36
CA SER A 429 -26.03 -8.78 10.56
C SER A 429 -26.39 -7.59 11.45
N TYR A 430 -25.72 -6.44 11.18
CA TYR A 430 -25.80 -5.23 11.99
C TYR A 430 -26.22 -4.04 11.12
N ALA A 431 -27.23 -3.28 11.57
CA ALA A 431 -27.69 -2.08 10.88
C ALA A 431 -26.63 -0.96 10.93
N MET A 432 -26.47 -0.24 9.83
CA MET A 432 -25.50 0.85 9.70
C MET A 432 -26.08 2.23 9.96
N LEU A 433 -27.42 2.38 9.82
CA LEU A 433 -28.09 3.66 9.92
C LEU A 433 -28.72 3.85 11.30
N PRO A 434 -28.89 5.10 11.76
CA PRO A 434 -29.63 5.39 12.98
C PRO A 434 -31.05 4.82 12.94
N PHE A 435 -31.51 4.35 14.08
CA PHE A 435 -32.88 3.85 14.19
C PHE A 435 -33.92 4.91 13.75
N GLY A 436 -34.85 4.51 12.87
CA GLY A 436 -35.88 5.38 12.34
C GLY A 436 -35.47 6.24 11.14
N TYR A 437 -34.28 6.08 10.59
CA TYR A 437 -33.92 6.73 9.33
C TYR A 437 -34.65 6.04 8.15
N ASP A 438 -35.38 6.82 7.34
CA ASP A 438 -36.23 6.34 6.24
C ASP A 438 -35.83 6.87 4.85
N GLY A 439 -34.70 7.58 4.75
CA GLY A 439 -34.17 8.10 3.48
C GLY A 439 -33.69 7.00 2.54
N LEU A 440 -33.73 7.28 1.23
CA LEU A 440 -33.20 6.38 0.21
C LEU A 440 -31.65 6.33 0.30
N THR A 441 -31.14 5.17 0.61
CA THR A 441 -29.71 4.96 0.84
C THR A 441 -29.20 3.67 0.20
N THR A 442 -27.90 3.64 -0.06
CA THR A 442 -27.19 2.42 -0.44
C THR A 442 -25.79 2.44 0.18
N ALA A 443 -25.41 1.35 0.84
CA ALA A 443 -24.08 1.21 1.39
C ALA A 443 -23.02 1.08 0.27
N ALA A 444 -21.74 1.38 0.58
CA ALA A 444 -20.71 1.33 -0.43
C ALA A 444 -19.42 0.64 0.04
N ALA A 445 -18.43 1.35 0.54
CA ALA A 445 -17.13 0.80 0.91
C ALA A 445 -17.07 0.40 2.38
N ILE A 446 -16.17 -0.52 2.69
CA ILE A 446 -15.88 -1.00 4.04
C ILE A 446 -14.37 -1.10 4.25
N ARG A 447 -13.87 -0.63 5.40
CA ARG A 447 -12.45 -0.72 5.80
C ARG A 447 -12.34 -1.04 7.29
N LEU A 448 -11.37 -1.89 7.63
CA LEU A 448 -11.00 -2.20 9.01
C LEU A 448 -9.69 -1.47 9.38
N CYS A 449 -9.65 -0.85 10.55
CA CYS A 449 -8.45 -0.23 11.09
C CYS A 449 -8.35 -0.51 12.59
N GLY A 450 -7.43 -1.39 12.99
CA GLY A 450 -7.38 -1.94 14.33
C GLY A 450 -8.69 -2.66 14.67
N ASN A 451 -9.28 -2.32 15.80
CA ASN A 451 -10.56 -2.88 16.26
C ASN A 451 -11.79 -2.05 15.83
N GLN A 452 -11.68 -1.26 14.77
CA GLN A 452 -12.79 -0.44 14.29
C GLN A 452 -13.06 -0.63 12.80
N LEU A 453 -14.34 -0.81 12.50
CA LEU A 453 -14.85 -0.97 11.14
C LEU A 453 -15.52 0.32 10.69
N TYR A 454 -15.17 0.78 9.51
CA TYR A 454 -15.72 1.98 8.88
C TYR A 454 -16.47 1.58 7.62
N VAL A 455 -17.66 2.17 7.40
CA VAL A 455 -18.53 1.82 6.27
C VAL A 455 -19.18 3.08 5.71
N SER A 456 -19.11 3.31 4.40
CA SER A 456 -19.74 4.47 3.77
C SER A 456 -21.16 4.18 3.31
N THR A 457 -22.05 5.20 3.44
CA THR A 457 -23.45 5.12 3.02
C THR A 457 -23.80 6.31 2.13
N ARG A 458 -24.17 6.02 0.88
CA ARG A 458 -24.66 7.00 -0.11
C ARG A 458 -26.12 7.32 0.17
N GLY A 459 -26.49 8.60 0.11
CA GLY A 459 -27.82 9.10 0.42
C GLY A 459 -27.97 9.58 1.87
N HIS A 460 -27.45 8.85 2.85
CA HIS A 460 -27.18 9.38 4.20
C HIS A 460 -25.90 10.22 4.21
N ASP A 461 -25.02 9.99 3.23
CA ASP A 461 -23.77 10.71 3.00
C ASP A 461 -22.88 10.76 4.24
N SER A 462 -22.63 9.57 4.82
CA SER A 462 -21.84 9.40 6.04
C SER A 462 -20.90 8.20 6.01
N ILE A 463 -19.96 8.19 6.95
CA ILE A 463 -19.20 7.02 7.38
C ILE A 463 -19.78 6.53 8.70
N THR A 464 -20.26 5.29 8.73
CA THR A 464 -20.68 4.58 9.94
C THR A 464 -19.47 3.91 10.56
N ARG A 465 -19.37 3.96 11.88
CA ARG A 465 -18.29 3.33 12.64
C ARG A 465 -18.84 2.27 13.60
N PHE A 466 -18.17 1.11 13.62
CA PHE A 466 -18.42 0.04 14.60
C PHE A 466 -17.16 -0.29 15.39
N ALA A 467 -17.30 -0.60 16.67
CA ALA A 467 -16.28 -1.35 17.41
C ALA A 467 -16.39 -2.83 17.05
N VAL A 468 -15.25 -3.49 16.89
CA VAL A 468 -15.12 -4.90 16.49
C VAL A 468 -14.55 -5.71 17.64
N ASP A 469 -15.25 -6.77 18.02
CA ASP A 469 -14.79 -7.80 18.97
C ASP A 469 -15.08 -9.17 18.36
N GLY A 470 -14.18 -9.65 17.51
CA GLY A 470 -14.35 -10.87 16.74
C GLY A 470 -15.63 -10.88 15.91
N ALA A 471 -16.57 -11.76 16.24
CA ALA A 471 -17.86 -11.86 15.55
C ALA A 471 -18.85 -10.75 15.89
N LYS A 472 -18.60 -9.98 16.96
CA LYS A 472 -19.54 -8.97 17.45
C LYS A 472 -19.17 -7.57 16.94
N LEU A 473 -20.16 -6.87 16.37
CA LEU A 473 -20.06 -5.44 16.03
C LEU A 473 -20.91 -4.62 16.99
N THR A 474 -20.38 -3.50 17.45
CA THR A 474 -21.10 -2.53 18.26
C THR A 474 -21.14 -1.20 17.51
N TYR A 475 -22.32 -0.73 17.12
CA TYR A 475 -22.50 0.57 16.49
C TYR A 475 -21.99 1.69 17.41
N LEU A 476 -21.24 2.64 16.85
CA LEU A 476 -20.68 3.78 17.57
C LEU A 476 -21.31 5.09 17.11
N ASP A 477 -21.17 5.45 15.86
CA ASP A 477 -21.64 6.71 15.31
C ASP A 477 -21.72 6.71 13.76
N ASN A 478 -22.28 7.82 13.22
CA ASN A 478 -22.26 8.18 11.82
C ASN A 478 -21.64 9.58 11.66
N THR A 479 -20.55 9.72 10.92
CA THR A 479 -19.91 11.00 10.62
C THR A 479 -20.29 11.46 9.21
N PRO A 480 -20.87 12.68 9.02
CA PRO A 480 -21.13 13.24 7.69
C PRO A 480 -19.85 13.40 6.87
N VAL A 481 -19.88 13.06 5.57
CA VAL A 481 -18.69 13.09 4.71
C VAL A 481 -18.37 14.46 4.09
N HIS A 482 -19.20 15.48 4.28
CA HIS A 482 -19.06 16.81 3.67
C HIS A 482 -18.94 16.76 2.14
N GLY A 483 -19.55 15.77 1.54
CA GLY A 483 -19.68 15.51 0.11
C GLY A 483 -21.00 14.78 -0.14
N LYS A 484 -21.22 14.34 -1.38
CA LYS A 484 -22.42 13.59 -1.77
C LYS A 484 -22.05 12.23 -2.31
N ARG A 485 -22.80 11.20 -1.86
CA ARG A 485 -22.68 9.82 -2.35
C ARG A 485 -21.26 9.25 -2.16
N PRO A 486 -20.77 9.09 -0.91
CA PRO A 486 -19.45 8.54 -0.60
C PRO A 486 -19.34 7.10 -1.12
N ARG A 487 -18.65 6.92 -2.24
CA ARG A 487 -18.54 5.61 -2.89
C ARG A 487 -17.37 4.79 -2.37
N ASP A 488 -16.26 5.45 -2.07
CA ASP A 488 -15.06 4.83 -1.53
C ASP A 488 -14.38 5.75 -0.52
N PHE A 489 -13.51 5.18 0.29
CA PHE A 489 -12.65 5.93 1.19
C PHE A 489 -11.40 5.10 1.51
N ALA A 490 -10.33 5.77 1.89
CA ALA A 490 -9.11 5.13 2.34
C ALA A 490 -8.65 5.73 3.66
N ILE A 491 -8.10 4.89 4.53
CA ILE A 491 -7.46 5.30 5.78
C ILE A 491 -5.95 5.34 5.52
N SER A 492 -5.28 6.41 5.97
CA SER A 492 -3.82 6.54 5.81
C SER A 492 -3.08 5.37 6.48
N PRO A 493 -1.91 4.97 5.98
CA PRO A 493 -1.16 3.84 6.55
C PRO A 493 -0.81 4.00 8.04
N ASP A 494 -0.69 5.25 8.54
CA ASP A 494 -0.48 5.55 9.97
C ASP A 494 -1.77 5.55 10.79
N GLY A 495 -2.92 5.34 10.16
CA GLY A 495 -4.22 5.31 10.80
C GLY A 495 -4.72 6.65 11.33
N LYS A 496 -4.10 7.78 10.95
CA LYS A 496 -4.43 9.10 11.51
C LYS A 496 -5.35 9.95 10.65
N SER A 497 -5.50 9.60 9.38
CA SER A 497 -6.35 10.35 8.44
C SER A 497 -7.25 9.41 7.64
N LEU A 498 -8.41 9.92 7.23
CA LEU A 498 -9.30 9.26 6.29
C LEU A 498 -9.60 10.22 5.14
N ILE A 499 -9.49 9.74 3.91
CA ILE A 499 -9.92 10.48 2.71
C ILE A 499 -11.13 9.78 2.12
N CYS A 500 -12.22 10.52 1.93
CA CYS A 500 -13.45 10.03 1.33
C CYS A 500 -13.57 10.50 -0.12
N ALA A 501 -13.88 9.58 -1.05
CA ALA A 501 -14.18 9.87 -2.45
C ALA A 501 -15.71 9.91 -2.63
N ASN A 502 -16.21 11.09 -3.03
CA ASN A 502 -17.63 11.37 -3.16
C ASN A 502 -18.04 11.48 -4.64
N GLU A 503 -18.98 10.66 -5.10
CA GLU A 503 -19.52 10.72 -6.48
C GLU A 503 -20.05 12.14 -6.83
N GLY A 504 -20.37 12.93 -5.81
CA GLY A 504 -20.80 14.32 -5.97
C GLY A 504 -19.73 15.30 -6.45
N GLY A 505 -18.47 14.82 -6.68
CA GLY A 505 -17.43 15.57 -7.36
C GLY A 505 -16.30 16.11 -6.47
N ASN A 506 -16.12 15.60 -5.25
CA ASN A 506 -15.00 15.99 -4.41
C ASN A 506 -14.38 14.80 -3.65
N ILE A 507 -13.17 15.02 -3.15
CA ILE A 507 -12.60 14.23 -2.05
C ILE A 507 -12.55 15.10 -0.80
N THR A 508 -12.78 14.51 0.37
CA THR A 508 -12.80 15.20 1.67
C THR A 508 -11.86 14.52 2.66
N LEU A 509 -11.14 15.31 3.46
CA LEU A 509 -10.14 14.83 4.42
C LEU A 509 -10.66 14.93 5.86
N PHE A 510 -10.40 13.89 6.63
CA PHE A 510 -10.74 13.78 8.05
C PHE A 510 -9.49 13.42 8.86
N ASP A 511 -9.36 14.01 10.04
CA ASP A 511 -8.52 13.47 11.09
C ASP A 511 -9.24 12.27 11.73
N ARG A 512 -8.51 11.17 11.90
CA ARG A 512 -8.96 10.02 12.68
C ARG A 512 -8.32 10.13 14.06
N ASN A 513 -9.14 10.40 15.06
CA ASN A 513 -8.74 10.60 16.44
C ASN A 513 -8.23 9.30 17.09
N GLU A 514 -7.64 9.38 18.27
CA GLU A 514 -7.12 8.22 19.01
C GLU A 514 -8.20 7.18 19.33
N ASP A 515 -9.43 7.63 19.61
CA ASP A 515 -10.61 6.76 19.81
C ASP A 515 -11.22 6.26 18.48
N GLY A 516 -10.63 6.64 17.35
CA GLY A 516 -11.05 6.31 16.00
C GLY A 516 -12.21 7.15 15.46
N SER A 517 -12.76 8.10 16.21
CA SER A 517 -13.75 9.04 15.69
C SER A 517 -13.17 9.93 14.60
N LEU A 518 -14.02 10.43 13.71
CA LEU A 518 -13.60 11.24 12.57
C LEU A 518 -13.95 12.71 12.80
N THR A 519 -12.97 13.59 12.55
CA THR A 519 -13.16 15.04 12.58
C THR A 519 -12.85 15.60 11.18
N TYR A 520 -13.81 16.29 10.58
CA TYR A 520 -13.58 16.95 9.28
C TYR A 520 -12.55 18.07 9.41
N THR A 521 -11.54 18.07 8.55
CA THR A 521 -10.44 19.06 8.61
C THR A 521 -10.76 20.39 7.92
N GLY A 522 -11.90 20.47 7.22
CA GLY A 522 -12.21 21.60 6.33
C GLY A 522 -11.50 21.52 4.98
N THR A 523 -10.77 20.43 4.70
CA THR A 523 -10.02 20.24 3.45
C THR A 523 -10.82 19.42 2.46
N GLU A 524 -11.01 19.96 1.27
CA GLU A 524 -11.61 19.26 0.14
C GLU A 524 -10.90 19.64 -1.17
N PHE A 525 -10.97 18.74 -2.15
CA PHE A 525 -10.51 18.98 -3.52
C PHE A 525 -11.55 18.49 -4.51
N GLU A 526 -11.73 19.25 -5.59
CA GLU A 526 -12.58 18.86 -6.71
C GLU A 526 -11.95 17.67 -7.44
N VAL A 527 -12.70 16.59 -7.53
CA VAL A 527 -12.40 15.39 -8.33
C VAL A 527 -13.71 14.95 -8.96
N PRO A 528 -13.93 15.23 -10.25
CA PRO A 528 -15.20 14.94 -10.91
C PRO A 528 -15.62 13.48 -10.74
N SER A 529 -16.79 13.26 -10.16
CA SER A 529 -17.37 11.94 -9.90
C SER A 529 -16.39 10.99 -9.17
N ALA A 530 -15.73 11.42 -8.10
CA ALA A 530 -14.73 10.61 -7.40
C ALA A 530 -15.30 9.24 -6.96
N LEU A 531 -14.76 8.15 -7.53
CA LEU A 531 -15.22 6.78 -7.24
C LEU A 531 -14.25 5.97 -6.40
N CYS A 532 -12.99 6.33 -6.37
CA CYS A 532 -11.96 5.57 -5.67
C CYS A 532 -10.83 6.48 -5.16
N VAL A 533 -10.20 6.02 -4.07
CA VAL A 533 -9.02 6.65 -3.47
C VAL A 533 -8.14 5.58 -2.84
N VAL A 534 -6.81 5.67 -3.05
CA VAL A 534 -5.83 4.71 -2.49
C VAL A 534 -4.58 5.44 -2.00
N PHE A 535 -3.92 4.89 -1.00
CA PHE A 535 -2.60 5.29 -0.51
C PHE A 535 -1.50 4.38 -1.05
N ASN A 536 -0.32 5.00 -1.33
CA ASN A 536 0.91 4.30 -1.65
C ASN A 536 1.84 4.27 -0.44
#